data_214ee6cc684fc50d765ad9420b20d386
#
_entry.id   214ee6cc684fc50d765ad9420b20d386
#
_cell.length_a   1.000
_cell.length_b   1.000
_cell.length_c   1.000
_cell.angle_alpha   90.00
_cell.angle_beta   90.00
_cell.angle_gamma   90.00
#
_symmetry.space_group_name_H-M   'P 1'
#
loop_
_entity.id
_entity.type
_entity.pdbx_description
1 polymer ?
#
loop_
_entity_poly.entity_id
_entity_poly.type
_entity_poly.pdbx_seq_one_letter_code
_entity_poly.pdbx_strand_id
1 'polypeptide(L)'
;EGVLKSIGVGVSSWEVCQECAESCDFDCFILAGRYTLLEQKSLESFLPLCQDRNIGVIAATPYNSGILAYGPVEGAHYNYAPASFLILEKTRQIEIVCARHGVTLAAAALQFPLGHPAVSSVLPGPRTPAQVETSVKLFKEIIPEDFWEDLKKEQLIDAESPNP
;
A
#
# COMPACT_ATOMS: atom_id res chain seq x y z
N GLU A 1 -31.06 -0.15 13.70
CA GLU A 1 -31.53 0.95 14.56
C GLU A 1 -30.50 1.22 15.66
N GLY A 2 -29.29 1.70 15.26
CA GLY A 2 -28.22 2.07 16.20
C GLY A 2 -27.35 0.91 16.71
N VAL A 3 -27.52 -0.31 16.19
CA VAL A 3 -26.70 -1.49 16.55
C VAL A 3 -25.36 -1.45 15.81
N LEU A 4 -25.37 -1.11 14.52
CA LEU A 4 -24.16 -0.91 13.73
C LEU A 4 -23.77 0.57 13.78
N LYS A 5 -22.48 0.83 13.97
CA LYS A 5 -21.91 2.18 13.97
C LYS A 5 -21.23 2.52 12.66
N SER A 6 -20.76 1.50 11.92
CA SER A 6 -20.07 1.65 10.66
C SER A 6 -20.29 0.42 9.80
N ILE A 7 -20.34 0.62 8.49
CA ILE A 7 -20.40 -0.44 7.50
C ILE A 7 -19.29 -0.24 6.46
N GLY A 8 -18.80 -1.32 5.90
CA GLY A 8 -17.73 -1.26 4.92
C GLY A 8 -17.67 -2.48 4.02
N VAL A 9 -16.84 -2.41 2.98
CA VAL A 9 -16.60 -3.47 2.02
C VAL A 9 -15.11 -3.76 1.93
N GLY A 10 -14.74 -5.04 1.81
CA GLY A 10 -13.36 -5.49 1.62
C GLY A 10 -13.20 -6.24 0.32
N VAL A 11 -12.46 -5.69 -0.64
CA VAL A 11 -12.21 -6.29 -1.95
C VAL A 11 -10.80 -5.96 -2.47
N SER A 12 -10.39 -6.66 -3.53
CA SER A 12 -9.11 -6.42 -4.22
C SER A 12 -9.25 -5.63 -5.54
N SER A 13 -10.43 -5.01 -5.79
CA SER A 13 -10.66 -4.11 -6.92
C SER A 13 -11.04 -2.74 -6.39
N TRP A 14 -10.23 -1.73 -6.71
CA TRP A 14 -10.54 -0.35 -6.35
C TRP A 14 -11.72 0.20 -7.15
N GLU A 15 -11.95 -0.30 -8.38
CA GLU A 15 -13.08 0.07 -9.22
C GLU A 15 -14.41 -0.35 -8.56
N VAL A 16 -14.47 -1.58 -8.02
CA VAL A 16 -15.63 -2.06 -7.27
C VAL A 16 -15.84 -1.25 -5.99
N CYS A 17 -14.76 -0.89 -5.27
CA CYS A 17 -14.87 0.00 -4.12
C CYS A 17 -15.45 1.36 -4.51
N GLN A 18 -15.02 1.91 -5.65
CA GLN A 18 -15.53 3.18 -6.16
C GLN A 18 -17.01 3.11 -6.51
N GLU A 19 -17.44 2.09 -7.26
CA GLU A 19 -18.86 1.87 -7.59
C GLU A 19 -19.72 1.75 -6.32
N CYS A 20 -19.22 1.04 -5.32
CA CYS A 20 -19.89 0.96 -4.02
C CYS A 20 -19.98 2.33 -3.34
N ALA A 21 -18.87 3.07 -3.28
CA ALA A 21 -18.84 4.40 -2.68
C ALA A 21 -19.80 5.37 -3.38
N GLU A 22 -19.91 5.31 -4.72
CA GLU A 22 -20.80 6.16 -5.50
C GLU A 22 -22.28 5.80 -5.32
N SER A 23 -22.57 4.52 -5.05
CA SER A 23 -23.94 4.00 -4.99
C SER A 23 -24.55 4.05 -3.59
N CYS A 24 -23.75 3.99 -2.54
CA CYS A 24 -24.21 3.88 -1.15
C CYS A 24 -23.28 4.64 -0.18
N ASP A 25 -23.80 4.94 0.99
CA ASP A 25 -23.03 5.55 2.09
C ASP A 25 -22.29 4.45 2.87
N PHE A 26 -21.02 4.26 2.55
CA PHE A 26 -20.11 3.40 3.32
C PHE A 26 -19.19 4.27 4.19
N ASP A 27 -18.83 3.73 5.37
CA ASP A 27 -17.91 4.39 6.30
C ASP A 27 -16.45 4.03 6.04
N CYS A 28 -16.20 2.82 5.51
CA CYS A 28 -14.83 2.36 5.25
C CYS A 28 -14.74 1.30 4.14
N PHE A 29 -13.53 1.17 3.59
CA PHE A 29 -13.16 0.11 2.65
C PHE A 29 -11.88 -0.58 3.10
N ILE A 30 -11.79 -1.91 2.90
CA ILE A 30 -10.53 -2.63 2.93
C ILE A 30 -10.10 -2.87 1.49
N LEU A 31 -9.06 -2.16 1.05
CA LEU A 31 -8.51 -2.27 -0.30
C LEU A 31 -7.23 -3.12 -0.28
N ALA A 32 -7.29 -4.30 -0.89
CA ALA A 32 -6.19 -5.27 -0.83
C ALA A 32 -5.24 -5.15 -2.04
N GLY A 33 -4.00 -4.71 -1.78
CA GLY A 33 -2.89 -4.72 -2.73
C GLY A 33 -3.04 -3.76 -3.92
N ARG A 34 -3.88 -2.73 -3.83
CA ARG A 34 -4.16 -1.76 -4.90
C ARG A 34 -3.74 -0.33 -4.57
N TYR A 35 -3.13 -0.14 -3.41
CA TYR A 35 -2.39 1.07 -3.07
C TYR A 35 -1.11 0.67 -2.33
N THR A 36 -0.03 0.50 -3.08
CA THR A 36 1.27 -0.01 -2.62
C THR A 36 2.39 0.63 -3.44
N LEU A 37 3.66 0.40 -3.10
CA LEU A 37 4.80 0.86 -3.91
C LEU A 37 4.77 0.38 -5.38
N LEU A 38 4.08 -0.73 -5.67
CA LEU A 38 3.99 -1.28 -7.03
C LEU A 38 2.70 -0.90 -7.76
N GLU A 39 1.65 -0.49 -7.04
CA GLU A 39 0.32 -0.24 -7.58
C GLU A 39 -0.29 1.03 -6.97
N GLN A 40 -0.55 2.08 -7.78
CA GLN A 40 -1.10 3.35 -7.33
C GLN A 40 -2.34 3.81 -8.13
N LYS A 41 -2.91 2.99 -9.02
CA LYS A 41 -4.05 3.40 -9.86
C LYS A 41 -5.27 3.91 -9.09
N SER A 42 -5.46 3.46 -7.86
CA SER A 42 -6.53 3.97 -6.99
C SER A 42 -6.41 5.47 -6.65
N LEU A 43 -5.22 6.09 -6.88
CA LEU A 43 -5.02 7.54 -6.76
C LEU A 43 -5.77 8.35 -7.82
N GLU A 44 -6.07 7.75 -8.99
CA GLU A 44 -6.69 8.49 -10.09
C GLU A 44 -8.10 9.00 -9.74
N SER A 45 -8.84 8.24 -8.91
CA SER A 45 -10.23 8.59 -8.60
C SER A 45 -10.73 8.07 -7.24
N PHE A 46 -10.48 6.80 -6.90
CA PHE A 46 -11.06 6.18 -5.70
C PHE A 46 -10.58 6.81 -4.39
N LEU A 47 -9.27 6.99 -4.22
CA LEU A 47 -8.74 7.57 -2.98
C LEU A 47 -9.13 9.05 -2.81
N PRO A 48 -9.10 9.91 -3.86
CA PRO A 48 -9.67 11.25 -3.78
C PRO A 48 -11.16 11.25 -3.42
N LEU A 49 -11.97 10.37 -4.01
CA LEU A 49 -13.39 10.22 -3.66
C LEU A 49 -13.59 9.87 -2.18
N CYS A 50 -12.77 8.94 -1.65
CA CYS A 50 -12.82 8.58 -0.23
C CYS A 50 -12.46 9.76 0.67
N GLN A 51 -11.44 10.53 0.30
CA GLN A 51 -11.04 11.72 1.04
C GLN A 51 -12.16 12.78 1.05
N ASP A 52 -12.75 13.08 -0.10
CA ASP A 52 -13.81 14.07 -0.22
C ASP A 52 -15.07 13.70 0.57
N ARG A 53 -15.37 12.39 0.65
CA ARG A 53 -16.52 11.87 1.39
C ARG A 53 -16.21 11.46 2.83
N ASN A 54 -14.99 11.67 3.31
CA ASN A 54 -14.52 11.26 4.63
C ASN A 54 -14.73 9.74 4.91
N ILE A 55 -14.47 8.92 3.89
CA ILE A 55 -14.52 7.46 3.97
C ILE A 55 -13.12 6.94 4.29
N GLY A 56 -12.99 6.13 5.36
CA GLY A 56 -11.72 5.56 5.75
C GLY A 56 -11.29 4.38 4.86
N VAL A 57 -10.02 4.34 4.44
CA VAL A 57 -9.46 3.21 3.70
C VAL A 57 -8.46 2.46 4.57
N ILE A 58 -8.62 1.14 4.66
CA ILE A 58 -7.65 0.23 5.26
C ILE A 58 -6.87 -0.41 4.11
N ALA A 59 -5.60 -0.02 3.94
CA ALA A 59 -4.72 -0.57 2.92
C ALA A 59 -4.22 -1.95 3.35
N ALA A 60 -4.81 -3.01 2.82
CA ALA A 60 -4.42 -4.37 3.12
C ALA A 60 -3.37 -4.90 2.13
N THR A 61 -2.61 -5.91 2.57
CA THR A 61 -1.57 -6.58 1.78
C THR A 61 -0.53 -5.64 1.14
N PRO A 62 0.11 -4.75 1.93
CA PRO A 62 1.08 -3.77 1.43
C PRO A 62 2.30 -4.42 0.77
N TYR A 63 2.55 -5.69 1.01
CA TYR A 63 3.72 -6.43 0.50
C TYR A 63 3.49 -7.13 -0.85
N ASN A 64 2.31 -6.99 -1.50
CA ASN A 64 2.00 -7.59 -2.81
C ASN A 64 2.47 -9.05 -2.93
N SER A 65 1.82 -9.96 -2.19
CA SER A 65 2.18 -11.40 -2.12
C SER A 65 3.59 -11.69 -1.60
N GLY A 66 4.22 -10.71 -0.91
CA GLY A 66 5.52 -10.87 -0.27
C GLY A 66 6.71 -10.29 -1.04
N ILE A 67 6.56 -9.93 -2.32
CA ILE A 67 7.68 -9.38 -3.11
C ILE A 67 8.27 -8.10 -2.49
N LEU A 68 7.46 -7.25 -1.88
CA LEU A 68 7.93 -6.05 -1.19
C LEU A 68 8.43 -6.31 0.24
N ALA A 69 8.26 -7.54 0.76
CA ALA A 69 8.82 -7.92 2.06
C ALA A 69 10.17 -8.62 1.92
N TYR A 70 10.36 -9.42 0.85
CA TYR A 70 11.52 -10.30 0.66
C TYR A 70 12.39 -9.91 -0.55
N GLY A 71 11.94 -8.94 -1.35
CA GLY A 71 12.62 -8.54 -2.58
C GLY A 71 12.26 -9.40 -3.80
N PRO A 72 12.86 -9.08 -4.97
CA PRO A 72 12.61 -9.74 -6.25
C PRO A 72 13.44 -11.02 -6.40
N VAL A 73 13.27 -11.94 -5.44
CA VAL A 73 13.97 -13.23 -5.42
C VAL A 73 13.39 -14.23 -6.44
N GLU A 74 14.11 -15.30 -6.72
CA GLU A 74 13.60 -16.39 -7.55
C GLU A 74 12.31 -16.96 -6.96
N GLY A 75 11.29 -17.15 -7.80
CA GLY A 75 9.96 -17.60 -7.37
C GLY A 75 9.11 -16.55 -6.67
N ALA A 76 9.49 -15.27 -6.67
CA ALA A 76 8.66 -14.20 -6.11
C ALA A 76 7.29 -14.14 -6.80
N HIS A 77 6.26 -13.85 -5.99
CA HIS A 77 4.88 -13.73 -6.44
C HIS A 77 4.38 -12.29 -6.37
N TYR A 78 3.50 -11.95 -7.29
CA TYR A 78 2.74 -10.71 -7.31
C TYR A 78 1.28 -11.01 -7.63
N ASN A 79 0.34 -10.49 -6.84
CA ASN A 79 -1.09 -10.80 -6.98
C ASN A 79 -1.39 -12.30 -7.07
N TYR A 80 -0.74 -13.11 -6.21
CA TYR A 80 -0.89 -14.58 -6.11
C TYR A 80 -0.41 -15.37 -7.34
N ALA A 81 0.22 -14.72 -8.32
CA ALA A 81 0.83 -15.34 -9.48
C ALA A 81 2.36 -15.11 -9.49
N PRO A 82 3.15 -15.88 -10.26
CA PRO A 82 4.55 -15.58 -10.44
C PRO A 82 4.75 -14.14 -10.93
N ALA A 83 5.67 -13.41 -10.31
CA ALA A 83 5.94 -12.03 -10.67
C ALA A 83 6.49 -11.93 -12.09
N SER A 84 5.94 -11.02 -12.90
CA SER A 84 6.46 -10.75 -14.25
C SER A 84 7.84 -10.10 -14.19
N PHE A 85 8.58 -10.15 -15.30
CA PHE A 85 9.86 -9.48 -15.43
C PHE A 85 9.79 -7.98 -15.10
N LEU A 86 8.72 -7.30 -15.52
CA LEU A 86 8.55 -5.86 -15.26
C LEU A 86 8.37 -5.57 -13.76
N ILE A 87 7.60 -6.40 -13.04
CA ILE A 87 7.42 -6.27 -11.60
C ILE A 87 8.73 -6.54 -10.84
N LEU A 88 9.46 -7.59 -11.23
CA LEU A 88 10.77 -7.89 -10.65
C LEU A 88 11.74 -6.74 -10.86
N GLU A 89 11.80 -6.17 -12.06
CA GLU A 89 12.69 -5.07 -12.39
C GLU A 89 12.31 -3.80 -11.63
N LYS A 90 11.02 -3.41 -11.62
CA LYS A 90 10.54 -2.28 -10.81
C LYS A 90 10.91 -2.45 -9.33
N THR A 91 10.75 -3.66 -8.79
CA THR A 91 11.12 -3.93 -7.38
C THR A 91 12.63 -3.79 -7.17
N ARG A 92 13.48 -4.24 -8.10
CA ARG A 92 14.95 -4.04 -8.01
C ARG A 92 15.33 -2.56 -8.01
N GLN A 93 14.70 -1.76 -8.86
CA GLN A 93 14.94 -0.32 -8.89
C GLN A 93 14.55 0.34 -7.56
N ILE A 94 13.42 -0.05 -6.97
CA ILE A 94 13.03 0.44 -5.63
C ILE A 94 14.07 0.01 -4.58
N GLU A 95 14.57 -1.23 -4.60
CA GLU A 95 15.63 -1.69 -3.67
C GLU A 95 16.94 -0.87 -3.81
N ILE A 96 17.30 -0.46 -5.04
CA ILE A 96 18.48 0.40 -5.27
C ILE A 96 18.28 1.75 -4.55
N VAL A 97 17.10 2.36 -4.66
CA VAL A 97 16.79 3.61 -3.94
C VAL A 97 16.79 3.37 -2.43
N CYS A 98 16.18 2.28 -1.96
CA CYS A 98 16.19 1.88 -0.56
C CYS A 98 17.63 1.80 -0.01
N ALA A 99 18.52 1.11 -0.72
CA ALA A 99 19.92 0.96 -0.31
C ALA A 99 20.67 2.30 -0.27
N ARG A 100 20.38 3.21 -1.19
CA ARG A 100 20.96 4.56 -1.24
C ARG A 100 20.65 5.39 0.02
N HIS A 101 19.44 5.24 0.54
CA HIS A 101 18.94 5.97 1.70
C HIS A 101 19.04 5.20 3.03
N GLY A 102 19.54 3.97 3.00
CA GLY A 102 19.59 3.09 4.18
C GLY A 102 18.20 2.67 4.71
N VAL A 103 17.19 2.65 3.82
CA VAL A 103 15.81 2.26 4.12
C VAL A 103 15.61 0.79 3.77
N THR A 104 14.82 0.06 4.57
CA THR A 104 14.45 -1.31 4.18
C THR A 104 13.22 -1.29 3.25
N LEU A 105 13.24 -2.13 2.20
CA LEU A 105 12.10 -2.24 1.27
C LEU A 105 10.78 -2.54 2.00
N ALA A 106 10.84 -3.42 3.01
CA ALA A 106 9.66 -3.79 3.78
C ALA A 106 9.11 -2.64 4.63
N ALA A 107 9.98 -1.75 5.19
CA ALA A 107 9.53 -0.57 5.92
C ALA A 107 8.87 0.44 4.97
N ALA A 108 9.50 0.71 3.83
CA ALA A 108 8.95 1.58 2.81
C ALA A 108 7.58 1.08 2.32
N ALA A 109 7.45 -0.22 2.02
CA ALA A 109 6.20 -0.80 1.57
C ALA A 109 5.08 -0.74 2.63
N LEU A 110 5.44 -0.88 3.91
CA LEU A 110 4.48 -0.83 5.01
C LEU A 110 3.98 0.60 5.26
N GLN A 111 4.87 1.58 5.15
CA GLN A 111 4.56 2.98 5.48
C GLN A 111 3.94 3.74 4.30
N PHE A 112 4.32 3.43 3.06
CA PHE A 112 3.86 4.14 1.86
C PHE A 112 2.35 4.43 1.82
N PRO A 113 1.44 3.45 2.09
CA PRO A 113 0.01 3.72 1.99
C PRO A 113 -0.49 4.79 2.98
N LEU A 114 0.21 4.98 4.10
CA LEU A 114 -0.19 5.91 5.16
C LEU A 114 0.04 7.38 4.79
N GLY A 115 0.76 7.66 3.71
CA GLY A 115 0.89 9.02 3.17
C GLY A 115 -0.42 9.60 2.67
N HIS A 116 -1.35 8.76 2.20
CA HIS A 116 -2.62 9.27 1.67
C HIS A 116 -3.64 9.57 2.80
N PRO A 117 -4.25 10.76 2.85
CA PRO A 117 -5.15 11.18 3.93
C PRO A 117 -6.37 10.28 4.15
N ALA A 118 -6.89 9.64 3.09
CA ALA A 118 -7.99 8.70 3.21
C ALA A 118 -7.58 7.35 3.85
N VAL A 119 -6.28 7.03 3.88
CA VAL A 119 -5.80 5.77 4.44
C VAL A 119 -5.66 5.90 5.95
N SER A 120 -6.56 5.26 6.68
CA SER A 120 -6.62 5.29 8.14
C SER A 120 -5.77 4.20 8.81
N SER A 121 -5.43 3.15 8.08
CA SER A 121 -4.66 2.01 8.63
C SER A 121 -4.04 1.16 7.52
N VAL A 122 -2.99 0.41 7.87
CA VAL A 122 -2.36 -0.60 7.01
C VAL A 122 -2.48 -1.99 7.65
N LEU A 123 -2.79 -3.00 6.85
CA LEU A 123 -3.00 -4.39 7.29
C LEU A 123 -1.99 -5.34 6.61
N PRO A 124 -0.81 -5.59 7.21
CA PRO A 124 0.26 -6.39 6.61
C PRO A 124 0.01 -7.92 6.62
N GLY A 125 -0.90 -8.43 7.46
CA GLY A 125 -1.25 -9.84 7.51
C GLY A 125 -0.17 -10.77 8.11
N PRO A 126 0.43 -10.45 9.27
CA PRO A 126 1.40 -11.32 9.92
C PRO A 126 0.74 -12.63 10.38
N ARG A 127 1.49 -13.74 10.31
CA ARG A 127 1.02 -15.10 10.68
C ARG A 127 1.61 -15.59 11.99
N THR A 128 2.65 -14.95 12.50
CA THR A 128 3.35 -15.36 13.73
C THR A 128 3.61 -14.14 14.62
N PRO A 129 3.77 -14.34 15.95
CA PRO A 129 4.15 -13.26 16.86
C PRO A 129 5.43 -12.53 16.42
N ALA A 130 6.44 -13.26 15.95
CA ALA A 130 7.68 -12.66 15.46
C ALA A 130 7.47 -11.74 14.26
N GLN A 131 6.54 -12.08 13.35
CA GLN A 131 6.18 -11.21 12.22
C GLN A 131 5.43 -9.96 12.69
N VAL A 132 4.61 -10.06 13.75
CA VAL A 132 3.98 -8.88 14.36
C VAL A 132 5.04 -7.94 14.92
N GLU A 133 5.98 -8.46 15.71
CA GLU A 133 7.09 -7.69 16.28
C GLU A 133 7.94 -7.03 15.18
N THR A 134 8.22 -7.76 14.09
CA THR A 134 8.93 -7.22 12.93
C THR A 134 8.14 -6.08 12.28
N SER A 135 6.84 -6.26 12.05
CA SER A 135 5.98 -5.22 11.45
C SER A 135 5.97 -3.96 12.32
N VAL A 136 5.92 -4.09 13.65
CA VAL A 136 5.99 -2.95 14.57
C VAL A 136 7.33 -2.23 14.49
N LYS A 137 8.45 -2.95 14.32
CA LYS A 137 9.77 -2.34 14.14
C LYS A 137 9.86 -1.59 12.81
N LEU A 138 9.43 -2.20 11.72
CA LEU A 138 9.39 -1.61 10.38
C LEU A 138 8.51 -0.36 10.31
N PHE A 139 7.38 -0.37 11.02
CA PHE A 139 6.49 0.79 11.12
C PHE A 139 7.14 1.99 11.84
N LYS A 140 8.08 1.74 12.75
CA LYS A 140 8.80 2.77 13.50
C LYS A 140 10.12 3.20 12.85
N GLU A 141 10.52 2.58 11.75
CA GLU A 141 11.72 2.96 11.01
C GLU A 141 11.54 4.37 10.45
N ILE A 142 12.53 5.23 10.66
CA ILE A 142 12.49 6.60 10.15
C ILE A 142 12.91 6.57 8.68
N ILE A 143 12.00 6.95 7.80
CA ILE A 143 12.25 7.05 6.36
C ILE A 143 12.40 8.53 6.02
N PRO A 144 13.55 8.96 5.46
CA PRO A 144 13.78 10.36 5.13
C PRO A 144 12.88 10.79 3.95
N GLU A 145 12.47 12.06 3.94
CA GLU A 145 11.62 12.62 2.89
C GLU A 145 12.26 12.51 1.51
N ASP A 146 13.57 12.74 1.40
CA ASP A 146 14.33 12.63 0.14
C ASP A 146 14.22 11.24 -0.50
N PHE A 147 13.97 10.18 0.28
CA PHE A 147 13.73 8.83 -0.24
C PHE A 147 12.48 8.79 -1.12
N TRP A 148 11.38 9.37 -0.66
CA TRP A 148 10.12 9.40 -1.40
C TRP A 148 10.23 10.27 -2.66
N GLU A 149 10.93 11.39 -2.54
CA GLU A 149 11.19 12.28 -3.68
C GLU A 149 12.05 11.61 -4.77
N ASP A 150 13.05 10.81 -4.38
CA ASP A 150 13.85 10.07 -5.33
C ASP A 150 13.04 8.96 -6.03
N LEU A 151 12.14 8.26 -5.32
CA LEU A 151 11.22 7.31 -5.94
C LEU A 151 10.32 7.97 -7.00
N LYS A 152 9.82 9.18 -6.74
CA LYS A 152 9.02 9.96 -7.69
C LYS A 152 9.84 10.41 -8.89
N LYS A 153 11.02 10.98 -8.68
CA LYS A 153 11.94 11.44 -9.75
C LYS A 153 12.33 10.28 -10.69
N GLU A 154 12.53 9.10 -10.13
CA GLU A 154 12.87 7.89 -10.90
C GLU A 154 11.62 7.19 -11.47
N GLN A 155 10.42 7.79 -11.30
CA GLN A 155 9.14 7.26 -11.80
C GLN A 155 8.82 5.85 -11.28
N LEU A 156 9.31 5.51 -10.09
CA LEU A 156 9.05 4.24 -9.43
C LEU A 156 7.73 4.23 -8.67
N ILE A 157 7.27 5.41 -8.26
CA ILE A 157 5.92 5.66 -7.73
C ILE A 157 5.31 6.86 -8.46
N ASP A 158 3.99 6.99 -8.36
CA ASP A 158 3.28 8.13 -8.93
C ASP A 158 3.74 9.43 -8.29
N ALA A 159 3.94 10.48 -9.11
CA ALA A 159 4.39 11.78 -8.65
C ALA A 159 3.39 12.45 -7.68
N GLU A 160 2.10 12.16 -7.86
CA GLU A 160 1.02 12.69 -7.01
C GLU A 160 0.82 11.88 -5.72
N SER A 161 1.58 10.79 -5.51
CA SER A 161 1.50 10.02 -4.25
C SER A 161 1.92 10.89 -3.08
N PRO A 162 1.07 11.10 -2.05
CA PRO A 162 1.49 11.81 -0.85
C PRO A 162 2.57 11.03 -0.09
N ASN A 163 3.53 11.74 0.48
CA ASN A 163 4.56 11.13 1.33
C ASN A 163 3.97 10.80 2.71
N PRO A 164 4.35 9.66 3.33
CA PRO A 164 4.00 9.30 4.70
C PRO A 164 4.51 10.26 5.75
#